data_168e66a74ac7a2a1b67ebcf655fde993
#
_entry.id   168e66a74ac7a2a1b67ebcf655fde993
#
_cell.length_a   1.000
_cell.length_b   1.000
_cell.length_c   1.000
_cell.angle_alpha   90.00
_cell.angle_beta   90.00
_cell.angle_gamma   90.00
#
_symmetry.space_group_name_H-M   'P 1'
#
loop_
_entity.id
_entity.type
_entity.pdbx_description
1 polymer ?
#
loop_
_entity_poly.entity_id
_entity_poly.type
_entity_poly.pdbx_seq_one_letter_code
_entity_poly.pdbx_strand_id
1 'polypeptide(L)'
;AVGIRKASIHYHFPTKEDLGIAIVEEYVSRVQAEFERIEINQAGAVERLKAFFVLFYSSTEGGLLPLCGALAAEMAALPDGLQRLTRRFFDVQLSWLTRVMDEGIAAGELARGRGAREKSYLLLSILEGSSFINWATREGETVNIAVIRMIAEY
;
A
#
# COMPACT_ATOMS: atom_id res chain seq x y z
N ALA A 1 2.76 5.89 26.27
CA ALA A 1 1.55 5.12 26.57
C ALA A 1 0.35 6.06 26.45
N VAL A 2 -0.54 5.84 25.49
CA VAL A 2 -1.77 6.63 25.33
C VAL A 2 -2.73 6.20 26.43
N GLY A 3 -3.04 7.10 27.37
CA GLY A 3 -3.89 6.84 28.53
C GLY A 3 -5.38 6.73 28.23
N ILE A 4 -5.76 6.00 27.17
CA ILE A 4 -7.16 5.77 26.81
C ILE A 4 -7.70 4.61 27.66
N ARG A 5 -8.77 4.86 28.42
CA ARG A 5 -9.43 3.83 29.21
C ARG A 5 -10.22 2.89 28.32
N LYS A 6 -10.16 1.58 28.58
CA LYS A 6 -10.89 0.52 27.84
C LYS A 6 -12.39 0.85 27.68
N ALA A 7 -13.01 1.45 28.70
CA ALA A 7 -14.40 1.89 28.67
C ALA A 7 -14.68 2.97 27.61
N SER A 8 -13.72 3.86 27.33
CA SER A 8 -13.89 4.90 26.30
C SER A 8 -13.90 4.31 24.89
N ILE A 9 -13.09 3.27 24.64
CA ILE A 9 -13.06 2.58 23.34
C ILE A 9 -14.41 1.90 23.08
N HIS A 10 -14.97 1.19 24.06
CA HIS A 10 -16.27 0.53 23.93
C HIS A 10 -17.46 1.50 23.77
N TYR A 11 -17.32 2.74 24.23
CA TYR A 11 -18.35 3.76 24.01
C TYR A 11 -18.41 4.21 22.53
N HIS A 12 -17.24 4.35 21.89
CA HIS A 12 -17.14 4.81 20.50
C HIS A 12 -17.23 3.65 19.48
N PHE A 13 -16.80 2.44 19.88
CA PHE A 13 -16.77 1.25 19.04
C PHE A 13 -17.43 0.10 19.78
N PRO A 14 -18.75 -0.10 19.62
CA PRO A 14 -19.51 -1.13 20.33
C PRO A 14 -18.99 -2.55 20.04
N THR A 15 -18.50 -2.80 18.83
CA THR A 15 -17.96 -4.10 18.43
C THR A 15 -16.49 -4.00 17.98
N LYS A 16 -15.81 -5.15 17.93
CA LYS A 16 -14.46 -5.24 17.36
C LYS A 16 -14.47 -4.92 15.85
N GLU A 17 -15.57 -5.25 15.17
CA GLU A 17 -15.76 -4.94 13.76
C GLU A 17 -15.82 -3.45 13.53
N ASP A 18 -16.61 -2.69 14.32
CA ASP A 18 -16.68 -1.23 14.22
C ASP A 18 -15.31 -0.58 14.39
N LEU A 19 -14.53 -1.05 15.38
CA LEU A 19 -13.16 -0.57 15.58
C LEU A 19 -12.27 -0.93 14.39
N GLY A 20 -12.35 -2.16 13.89
CA GLY A 20 -11.58 -2.60 12.73
C GLY A 20 -11.89 -1.79 11.48
N ILE A 21 -13.17 -1.52 11.22
CA ILE A 21 -13.63 -0.69 10.10
C ILE A 21 -13.03 0.71 10.22
N ALA A 22 -13.16 1.36 11.38
CA ALA A 22 -12.63 2.71 11.59
C ALA A 22 -11.10 2.79 11.40
N ILE A 23 -10.35 1.77 11.86
CA ILE A 23 -8.90 1.71 11.67
C ILE A 23 -8.54 1.60 10.18
N VAL A 24 -9.23 0.74 9.44
CA VAL A 24 -8.93 0.54 8.00
C VAL A 24 -9.36 1.75 7.18
N GLU A 25 -10.50 2.38 7.49
CA GLU A 25 -10.93 3.62 6.83
C GLU A 25 -9.92 4.74 7.02
N GLU A 26 -9.45 4.96 8.25
CA GLU A 26 -8.42 5.96 8.55
C GLU A 26 -7.10 5.63 7.82
N TYR A 27 -6.73 4.35 7.76
CA TYR A 27 -5.54 3.92 7.05
C TYR A 27 -5.63 4.20 5.55
N VAL A 28 -6.76 3.89 4.91
CA VAL A 28 -7.02 4.20 3.50
C VAL A 28 -6.96 5.70 3.25
N SER A 29 -7.59 6.50 4.11
CA SER A 29 -7.59 7.96 3.99
C SER A 29 -6.18 8.54 4.09
N ARG A 30 -5.36 8.04 5.01
CA ARG A 30 -3.95 8.46 5.11
C ARG A 30 -3.14 8.11 3.88
N VAL A 31 -3.31 6.91 3.33
CA VAL A 31 -2.61 6.51 2.12
C VAL A 31 -3.00 7.40 0.93
N GLN A 32 -4.28 7.77 0.80
CA GLN A 32 -4.73 8.70 -0.24
C GLN A 32 -4.10 10.09 -0.08
N ALA A 33 -4.04 10.62 1.15
CA ALA A 33 -3.39 11.90 1.42
C ALA A 33 -1.87 11.86 1.12
N GLU A 34 -1.20 10.72 1.39
CA GLU A 34 0.20 10.55 1.01
C GLU A 34 0.39 10.52 -0.52
N PHE A 35 -0.52 9.90 -1.27
CA PHE A 35 -0.47 9.93 -2.73
C PHE A 35 -0.62 11.36 -3.28
N GLU A 36 -1.55 12.14 -2.76
CA GLU A 36 -1.69 13.56 -3.11
C GLU A 36 -0.40 14.33 -2.79
N ARG A 37 0.21 14.08 -1.63
CA ARG A 37 1.47 14.71 -1.25
C ARG A 37 2.62 14.33 -2.19
N ILE A 38 2.70 13.07 -2.61
CA ILE A 38 3.68 12.62 -3.61
C ILE A 38 3.48 13.39 -4.93
N GLU A 39 2.25 13.52 -5.41
CA GLU A 39 1.95 14.23 -6.66
C GLU A 39 2.32 15.71 -6.62
N ILE A 40 2.11 16.38 -5.49
CA ILE A 40 2.47 17.78 -5.29
C ILE A 40 4.01 17.94 -5.30
N ASN A 41 4.74 17.02 -4.69
CA ASN A 41 6.18 17.16 -4.46
C ASN A 41 7.05 16.52 -5.56
N GLN A 42 6.50 15.64 -6.38
CA GLN A 42 7.23 14.89 -7.41
C GLN A 42 6.62 15.13 -8.79
N ALA A 43 7.40 15.72 -9.69
CA ALA A 43 6.91 16.08 -11.03
C ALA A 43 6.85 14.87 -11.98
N GLY A 44 7.84 13.96 -11.94
CA GLY A 44 7.99 12.85 -12.86
C GLY A 44 7.43 11.53 -12.32
N ALA A 45 7.04 10.63 -13.22
CA ALA A 45 6.49 9.34 -12.87
C ALA A 45 7.50 8.47 -12.10
N VAL A 46 8.76 8.43 -12.55
CA VAL A 46 9.82 7.66 -11.88
C VAL A 46 10.04 8.13 -10.45
N GLU A 47 10.04 9.44 -10.21
CA GLU A 47 10.23 9.99 -8.86
C GLU A 47 9.00 9.72 -7.97
N ARG A 48 7.79 9.76 -8.53
CA ARG A 48 6.56 9.35 -7.81
C ARG A 48 6.61 7.87 -7.41
N LEU A 49 7.07 6.99 -8.30
CA LEU A 49 7.23 5.56 -8.00
C LEU A 49 8.29 5.31 -6.92
N LYS A 50 9.40 6.06 -6.93
CA LYS A 50 10.41 6.00 -5.85
C LYS A 50 9.83 6.48 -4.51
N ALA A 51 9.06 7.56 -4.51
CA ALA A 51 8.40 8.06 -3.31
C ALA A 51 7.37 7.04 -2.77
N PHE A 52 6.60 6.40 -3.64
CA PHE A 52 5.72 5.29 -3.27
C PHE A 52 6.48 4.12 -2.64
N PHE A 53 7.61 3.74 -3.21
CA PHE A 53 8.46 2.69 -2.67
C PHE A 53 8.92 3.01 -1.24
N VAL A 54 9.39 4.24 -1.00
CA VAL A 54 9.79 4.70 0.34
C VAL A 54 8.61 4.69 1.30
N LEU A 55 7.44 5.18 0.87
CA LEU A 55 6.21 5.17 1.66
C LEU A 55 5.82 3.74 2.06
N PHE A 56 5.88 2.80 1.12
CA PHE A 56 5.55 1.40 1.37
C PHE A 56 6.45 0.81 2.47
N TYR A 57 7.77 0.97 2.34
CA TYR A 57 8.70 0.44 3.33
C TYR A 57 8.63 1.14 4.68
N SER A 58 8.34 2.45 4.73
CA SER A 58 8.13 3.14 6.00
C SER A 58 6.93 2.59 6.78
N SER A 59 5.94 2.05 6.09
CA SER A 59 4.77 1.41 6.72
C SER A 59 5.05 0.01 7.30
N THR A 60 6.20 -0.59 6.91
CA THR A 60 6.62 -1.94 7.35
C THR A 60 7.78 -1.90 8.35
N GLU A 61 8.17 -0.71 8.84
CA GLU A 61 9.22 -0.57 9.84
C GLU A 61 8.95 -1.43 11.08
N GLY A 62 10.00 -2.05 11.60
CA GLY A 62 9.88 -2.97 12.74
C GLY A 62 9.48 -4.40 12.36
N GLY A 63 9.52 -4.77 11.09
CA GLY A 63 9.24 -6.14 10.61
C GLY A 63 7.76 -6.53 10.72
N LEU A 64 6.88 -5.55 10.66
CA LEU A 64 5.43 -5.75 10.63
C LEU A 64 4.95 -5.95 9.18
N LEU A 65 3.90 -6.76 9.00
CA LEU A 65 3.20 -6.81 7.73
C LEU A 65 2.40 -5.51 7.50
N PRO A 66 2.29 -5.03 6.25
CA PRO A 66 1.33 -4.00 5.90
C PRO A 66 -0.06 -4.40 6.38
N LEU A 67 -0.80 -3.48 7.00
CA LEU A 67 -2.11 -3.77 7.61
C LEU A 67 -3.05 -4.50 6.62
N CYS A 68 -3.22 -3.95 5.43
CA CYS A 68 -4.14 -4.52 4.45
C CYS A 68 -3.60 -5.78 3.78
N GLY A 69 -2.27 -5.96 3.70
CA GLY A 69 -1.66 -7.22 3.31
C GLY A 69 -2.00 -8.35 4.30
N ALA A 70 -1.86 -8.08 5.60
CA ALA A 70 -2.26 -9.03 6.64
C ALA A 70 -3.77 -9.36 6.60
N LEU A 71 -4.63 -8.34 6.41
CA LEU A 71 -6.08 -8.54 6.25
C LEU A 71 -6.41 -9.35 5.00
N ALA A 72 -5.70 -9.14 3.90
CA ALA A 72 -5.91 -9.90 2.66
C ALA A 72 -5.58 -11.39 2.83
N ALA A 73 -4.59 -11.75 3.64
CA ALA A 73 -4.27 -13.14 3.96
C ALA A 73 -5.41 -13.84 4.72
N GLU A 74 -6.18 -13.09 5.52
CA GLU A 74 -7.30 -13.60 6.32
C GLU A 74 -8.67 -13.32 5.67
N MET A 75 -8.70 -12.95 4.39
CA MET A 75 -9.88 -12.39 3.70
C MET A 75 -11.15 -13.20 3.89
N ALA A 76 -11.06 -14.54 3.84
CA ALA A 76 -12.21 -15.44 3.97
C ALA A 76 -12.84 -15.44 5.39
N ALA A 77 -12.07 -15.07 6.41
CA ALA A 77 -12.51 -15.00 7.80
C ALA A 77 -12.98 -13.61 8.24
N LEU A 78 -12.75 -12.59 7.41
CA LEU A 78 -13.13 -11.22 7.74
C LEU A 78 -14.63 -10.98 7.57
N PRO A 79 -15.26 -10.16 8.45
CA PRO A 79 -16.58 -9.60 8.19
C PRO A 79 -16.66 -8.84 6.86
N ASP A 80 -17.83 -8.83 6.23
CA ASP A 80 -18.05 -8.21 4.91
C ASP A 80 -17.60 -6.75 4.85
N GLY A 81 -17.78 -5.98 5.92
CA GLY A 81 -17.34 -4.60 6.03
C GLY A 81 -15.82 -4.47 5.84
N LEU A 82 -15.05 -5.28 6.55
CA LEU A 82 -13.59 -5.30 6.44
C LEU A 82 -13.11 -5.87 5.11
N GLN A 83 -13.80 -6.87 4.56
CA GLN A 83 -13.49 -7.37 3.22
C GLN A 83 -13.61 -6.27 2.15
N ARG A 84 -14.70 -5.48 2.18
CA ARG A 84 -14.90 -4.37 1.23
C ARG A 84 -13.79 -3.31 1.36
N LEU A 85 -13.44 -2.94 2.60
CA LEU A 85 -12.39 -1.94 2.85
C LEU A 85 -11.00 -2.43 2.42
N THR A 86 -10.70 -3.71 2.66
CA THR A 86 -9.44 -4.32 2.22
C THR A 86 -9.33 -4.30 0.68
N ARG A 87 -10.41 -4.66 -0.03
CA ARG A 87 -10.45 -4.55 -1.50
C ARG A 87 -10.25 -3.09 -1.93
N ARG A 88 -10.97 -2.14 -1.32
CA ARG A 88 -10.86 -0.71 -1.62
C ARG A 88 -9.42 -0.20 -1.45
N PHE A 89 -8.72 -0.65 -0.44
CA PHE A 89 -7.32 -0.27 -0.22
C PHE A 89 -6.43 -0.65 -1.42
N PHE A 90 -6.53 -1.91 -1.88
CA PHE A 90 -5.76 -2.36 -3.04
C PHE A 90 -6.20 -1.66 -4.34
N ASP A 91 -7.50 -1.41 -4.52
CA ASP A 91 -8.02 -0.68 -5.67
C ASP A 91 -7.49 0.76 -5.71
N VAL A 92 -7.41 1.45 -4.56
CA VAL A 92 -6.82 2.79 -4.45
C VAL A 92 -5.36 2.78 -4.87
N GLN A 93 -4.56 1.86 -4.36
CA GLN A 93 -3.15 1.75 -4.71
C GLN A 93 -2.94 1.43 -6.19
N LEU A 94 -3.62 0.39 -6.69
CA LEU A 94 -3.48 -0.04 -8.08
C LEU A 94 -3.98 1.03 -9.06
N SER A 95 -5.03 1.77 -8.72
CA SER A 95 -5.54 2.85 -9.57
C SER A 95 -4.56 4.01 -9.62
N TRP A 96 -3.99 4.40 -8.48
CA TRP A 96 -2.99 5.46 -8.43
C TRP A 96 -1.70 5.07 -9.17
N LEU A 97 -1.17 3.88 -8.92
CA LEU A 97 0.02 3.36 -9.61
C LEU A 97 -0.20 3.28 -11.12
N THR A 98 -1.38 2.80 -11.56
CA THR A 98 -1.70 2.69 -12.98
C THR A 98 -1.69 4.05 -13.66
N ARG A 99 -2.29 5.06 -13.03
CA ARG A 99 -2.29 6.44 -13.54
C ARG A 99 -0.87 7.01 -13.63
N VAL A 100 -0.07 6.85 -12.57
CA VAL A 100 1.34 7.32 -12.58
C VAL A 100 2.15 6.65 -13.70
N MET A 101 1.94 5.34 -13.91
CA MET A 101 2.63 4.62 -14.98
C MET A 101 2.12 4.99 -16.37
N ASP A 102 0.81 5.23 -16.56
CA ASP A 102 0.27 5.73 -17.83
C ASP A 102 0.85 7.10 -18.18
N GLU A 103 0.90 8.02 -17.21
CA GLU A 103 1.52 9.34 -17.35
C GLU A 103 3.01 9.21 -17.72
N GLY A 104 3.75 8.32 -17.06
CA GLY A 104 5.17 8.07 -17.34
C GLY A 104 5.42 7.47 -18.72
N ILE A 105 4.56 6.55 -19.17
CA ILE A 105 4.63 5.98 -20.53
C ILE A 105 4.35 7.08 -21.57
N ALA A 106 3.34 7.92 -21.33
CA ALA A 106 3.00 9.02 -22.22
C ALA A 106 4.11 10.07 -22.31
N ALA A 107 4.78 10.36 -21.20
CA ALA A 107 5.91 11.28 -21.11
C ALA A 107 7.23 10.69 -21.62
N GLY A 108 7.31 9.40 -21.89
CA GLY A 108 8.54 8.71 -22.32
C GLY A 108 9.51 8.40 -21.18
N GLU A 109 9.10 8.54 -19.93
CA GLU A 109 9.88 8.17 -18.74
C GLU A 109 9.89 6.65 -18.49
N LEU A 110 8.83 5.95 -18.93
CA LEU A 110 8.66 4.52 -18.82
C LEU A 110 8.54 3.87 -20.20
N ALA A 111 9.08 2.67 -20.35
CA ALA A 111 8.99 1.90 -21.59
C ALA A 111 7.54 1.51 -21.90
N ARG A 112 7.21 1.49 -23.20
CA ARG A 112 5.88 1.12 -23.72
C ARG A 112 5.61 -0.39 -23.77
N GLY A 113 6.54 -1.24 -23.34
CA GLY A 113 6.47 -2.69 -23.51
C GLY A 113 5.21 -3.32 -22.90
N ARG A 114 5.08 -3.25 -21.61
CA ARG A 114 3.90 -3.71 -20.85
C ARG A 114 2.97 -2.56 -20.49
N GLY A 115 1.67 -2.85 -20.45
CA GLY A 115 0.68 -1.85 -20.05
C GLY A 115 0.83 -1.37 -18.59
N ALA A 116 0.44 -0.14 -18.32
CA ALA A 116 0.56 0.48 -17.00
C ALA A 116 -0.08 -0.36 -15.88
N ARG A 117 -1.23 -0.97 -16.12
CA ARG A 117 -1.91 -1.84 -15.15
C ARG A 117 -1.07 -3.07 -14.80
N GLU A 118 -0.43 -3.69 -15.79
CA GLU A 118 0.43 -4.86 -15.58
C GLU A 118 1.68 -4.51 -14.78
N LYS A 119 2.33 -3.39 -15.13
CA LYS A 119 3.48 -2.85 -14.38
C LYS A 119 3.11 -2.54 -12.92
N SER A 120 1.95 -1.93 -12.70
CA SER A 120 1.44 -1.59 -11.37
C SER A 120 1.20 -2.83 -10.51
N TYR A 121 0.55 -3.83 -11.10
CA TYR A 121 0.29 -5.10 -10.43
C TYR A 121 1.59 -5.82 -10.07
N LEU A 122 2.56 -5.85 -10.99
CA LEU A 122 3.87 -6.44 -10.77
C LEU A 122 4.62 -5.74 -9.63
N LEU A 123 4.68 -4.40 -9.64
CA LEU A 123 5.34 -3.64 -8.58
C LEU A 123 4.73 -3.92 -7.22
N LEU A 124 3.41 -3.81 -7.12
CA LEU A 124 2.73 -4.03 -5.84
C LEU A 124 2.90 -5.48 -5.35
N SER A 125 2.84 -6.46 -6.27
CA SER A 125 3.07 -7.88 -5.93
C SER A 125 4.48 -8.15 -5.40
N ILE A 126 5.50 -7.50 -5.96
CA ILE A 126 6.88 -7.61 -5.48
C ILE A 126 7.00 -7.05 -4.06
N LEU A 127 6.42 -5.88 -3.80
CA LEU A 127 6.50 -5.21 -2.50
C LEU A 127 5.74 -5.98 -1.42
N GLU A 128 4.50 -6.37 -1.69
CA GLU A 128 3.69 -7.16 -0.75
C GLU A 128 4.34 -8.53 -0.51
N GLY A 129 4.77 -9.22 -1.57
CA GLY A 129 5.46 -10.52 -1.46
C GLY A 129 6.73 -10.45 -0.63
N SER A 130 7.55 -9.41 -0.82
CA SER A 130 8.77 -9.21 -0.02
C SER A 130 8.45 -9.02 1.46
N SER A 131 7.36 -8.30 1.77
CA SER A 131 6.92 -8.09 3.16
C SER A 131 6.51 -9.41 3.83
N PHE A 132 5.82 -10.30 3.13
CA PHE A 132 5.47 -11.63 3.65
C PHE A 132 6.70 -12.51 3.86
N ILE A 133 7.67 -12.47 2.94
CA ILE A 133 8.93 -13.21 3.08
C ILE A 133 9.67 -12.74 4.33
N ASN A 134 9.85 -11.42 4.47
CA ASN A 134 10.52 -10.83 5.63
C ASN A 134 9.80 -11.15 6.96
N TRP A 135 8.47 -11.13 6.94
CA TRP A 135 7.69 -11.53 8.10
C TRP A 135 7.95 -12.99 8.51
N ALA A 136 8.03 -13.90 7.53
CA ALA A 136 8.24 -15.32 7.76
C ALA A 136 9.68 -15.65 8.18
N THR A 137 10.67 -15.06 7.51
CA THR A 137 12.10 -15.38 7.74
C THR A 137 12.71 -14.61 8.89
N ARG A 138 12.15 -13.45 9.25
CA ARG A 138 12.71 -12.50 10.23
C ARG A 138 14.09 -11.93 9.82
N GLU A 139 14.43 -11.99 8.54
CA GLU A 139 15.74 -11.58 8.05
C GLU A 139 15.83 -10.08 7.72
N GLY A 140 14.71 -9.38 7.60
CA GLY A 140 14.68 -7.93 7.36
C GLY A 140 15.29 -7.50 6.02
N GLU A 141 15.39 -8.42 5.05
CA GLU A 141 15.82 -8.09 3.70
C GLU A 141 14.83 -7.16 3.01
N THR A 142 15.34 -6.21 2.26
CA THR A 142 14.50 -5.28 1.50
C THR A 142 14.75 -5.42 0.01
N VAL A 143 13.67 -5.35 -0.77
CA VAL A 143 13.81 -5.21 -2.22
C VAL A 143 14.51 -3.89 -2.51
N ASN A 144 15.55 -3.96 -3.37
CA ASN A 144 16.29 -2.76 -3.73
C ASN A 144 15.40 -1.81 -4.56
N ILE A 145 15.52 -0.51 -4.31
CA ILE A 145 14.80 0.53 -5.08
C ILE A 145 15.06 0.43 -6.59
N ALA A 146 16.13 -0.26 -7.02
CA ALA A 146 16.39 -0.57 -8.42
C ALA A 146 15.24 -1.36 -9.10
N VAL A 147 14.34 -1.98 -8.33
CA VAL A 147 13.10 -2.58 -8.87
C VAL A 147 12.27 -1.57 -9.66
N ILE A 148 12.28 -0.30 -9.25
CA ILE A 148 11.58 0.77 -9.98
C ILE A 148 12.16 0.93 -11.38
N ARG A 149 13.49 0.88 -11.54
CA ARG A 149 14.14 0.92 -12.85
C ARG A 149 13.80 -0.30 -13.68
N MET A 150 13.84 -1.49 -13.08
CA MET A 150 13.44 -2.72 -13.76
C MET A 150 11.99 -2.62 -14.29
N ILE A 151 11.06 -2.13 -13.49
CA ILE A 151 9.65 -1.93 -13.89
C ILE A 151 9.53 -0.83 -14.96
N ALA A 152 10.33 0.22 -14.88
CA ALA A 152 10.33 1.31 -15.85
C ALA A 152 10.76 0.86 -17.25
N GLU A 153 11.75 -0.05 -17.33
CA GLU A 153 12.32 -0.60 -18.56
C GLU A 153 11.53 -1.80 -19.12
N TYR A 154 10.67 -2.42 -18.30
CA TYR A 154 9.88 -3.62 -18.62
C TYR A 154 8.67 -3.28 -19.50
#